data_0d470b15cf3370795eb307470e904637
#
_entry.id   0d470b15cf3370795eb307470e904637
#
_cell.length_a   1.000
_cell.length_b   1.000
_cell.length_c   1.000
_cell.angle_alpha   90.00
_cell.angle_beta   90.00
_cell.angle_gamma   90.00
#
_symmetry.space_group_name_H-M   'P 1'
#
loop_
_entity.id
_entity.type
_entity.pdbx_description
1 polymer ?
#
loop_
_entity_poly.entity_id
_entity_poly.type
_entity_poly.pdbx_seq_one_letter_code
_entity_poly.pdbx_strand_id
1 'polypeptide(L)'
;MSRSLEWMRLTAAEVQAEAAADALLIVPVASLEQHGPHLCTGTDMLLAGAVALETARRLAAMGERALVTPVVWTGLAEHHMAFGGTVTLDNASFQAVLRGVVGSAARHGFRRVMLLNGHGGNAEAIGVAATELSVALGIRVAGGTYWHMAPEAIAPLLERQAGLMHACEAETSMVWRLMAEGVRPD
;
A
#
# COMPACT_ATOMS: atom_id res chain seq x y z
N MET A 1 17.43 12.98 -17.15
CA MET A 1 16.38 13.03 -16.11
C MET A 1 16.30 11.65 -15.47
N SER A 2 16.21 11.56 -14.15
CA SER A 2 15.99 10.27 -13.50
C SER A 2 14.60 9.74 -13.87
N ARG A 3 14.49 8.44 -14.12
CA ARG A 3 13.22 7.74 -14.42
C ARG A 3 12.25 7.88 -13.24
N SER A 4 10.97 8.16 -13.51
CA SER A 4 9.95 8.13 -12.46
C SER A 4 9.74 6.70 -11.96
N LEU A 5 9.54 6.54 -10.65
CA LEU A 5 9.16 5.28 -10.01
C LEU A 5 7.65 5.14 -9.84
N GLU A 6 6.87 6.15 -10.26
CA GLU A 6 5.43 6.18 -10.15
C GLU A 6 4.80 5.92 -11.53
N TRP A 7 3.99 4.88 -11.65
CA TRP A 7 3.31 4.51 -12.89
C TRP A 7 2.53 5.68 -13.50
N MET A 8 1.80 6.42 -12.68
CA MET A 8 0.96 7.52 -13.14
C MET A 8 1.71 8.68 -13.82
N ARG A 9 3.04 8.70 -13.70
CA ARG A 9 3.92 9.71 -14.31
C ARG A 9 4.62 9.22 -15.57
N LEU A 10 4.39 7.97 -15.97
CA LEU A 10 4.99 7.33 -17.14
C LEU A 10 3.99 7.28 -18.29
N THR A 11 4.52 7.34 -19.49
CA THR A 11 3.78 7.02 -20.71
C THR A 11 3.55 5.50 -20.83
N ALA A 12 2.60 5.08 -21.67
CA ALA A 12 2.33 3.68 -21.92
C ALA A 12 3.59 2.91 -22.39
N ALA A 13 4.41 3.52 -23.25
CA ALA A 13 5.64 2.90 -23.75
C ALA A 13 6.69 2.70 -22.63
N GLU A 14 6.82 3.67 -21.72
CA GLU A 14 7.71 3.56 -20.57
C GLU A 14 7.25 2.47 -19.60
N VAL A 15 5.94 2.35 -19.34
CA VAL A 15 5.38 1.27 -18.52
C VAL A 15 5.64 -0.10 -19.15
N GLN A 16 5.47 -0.24 -20.46
CA GLN A 16 5.78 -1.47 -21.17
C GLN A 16 7.28 -1.83 -21.08
N ALA A 17 8.16 -0.83 -21.16
CA ALA A 17 9.60 -1.04 -20.99
C ALA A 17 9.95 -1.53 -19.57
N GLU A 18 9.26 -1.04 -18.53
CA GLU A 18 9.42 -1.54 -17.16
C GLU A 18 8.96 -2.99 -17.02
N ALA A 19 7.80 -3.34 -17.58
CA ALA A 19 7.30 -4.71 -17.56
C ALA A 19 8.24 -5.67 -18.31
N ALA A 20 8.76 -5.27 -19.50
CA ALA A 20 9.72 -6.04 -20.27
C ALA A 20 11.07 -6.24 -19.54
N ALA A 21 11.44 -5.32 -18.66
CA ALA A 21 12.62 -5.39 -17.82
C ALA A 21 12.39 -6.14 -16.48
N ASP A 22 11.31 -6.89 -16.36
CA ASP A 22 10.89 -7.66 -15.16
C ASP A 22 10.85 -6.81 -13.88
N ALA A 23 10.41 -5.55 -13.98
CA ALA A 23 10.28 -4.69 -12.82
C ALA A 23 9.27 -5.26 -11.79
N LEU A 24 9.59 -5.12 -10.50
CA LEU A 24 8.65 -5.38 -9.42
C LEU A 24 7.56 -4.30 -9.44
N LEU A 25 6.31 -4.69 -9.60
CA LEU A 25 5.18 -3.79 -9.43
C LEU A 25 4.73 -3.77 -7.97
N ILE A 26 4.81 -2.62 -7.32
CA ILE A 26 4.29 -2.41 -5.97
C ILE A 26 2.91 -1.75 -6.10
N VAL A 27 1.90 -2.41 -5.57
CA VAL A 27 0.52 -1.93 -5.48
C VAL A 27 0.25 -1.59 -4.02
N PRO A 28 0.30 -0.31 -3.63
CA PRO A 28 -0.08 0.08 -2.28
C PRO A 28 -1.59 -0.05 -2.11
N VAL A 29 -2.00 -0.70 -1.02
CA VAL A 29 -3.40 -0.96 -0.67
C VAL A 29 -3.69 -0.37 0.70
N ALA A 30 -4.75 0.40 0.82
CA ALA A 30 -5.04 1.20 1.99
C ALA A 30 -6.52 1.18 2.37
N SER A 31 -6.93 2.11 3.22
CA SER A 31 -8.31 2.45 3.52
C SER A 31 -8.48 3.96 3.62
N LEU A 32 -9.69 4.43 3.37
CA LEU A 32 -10.13 5.78 3.74
C LEU A 32 -11.02 5.62 4.96
N GLU A 33 -10.51 5.92 6.14
CA GLU A 33 -11.21 5.65 7.40
C GLU A 33 -10.88 6.65 8.50
N GLN A 34 -11.74 6.70 9.51
CA GLN A 34 -11.48 7.50 10.70
C GLN A 34 -10.13 7.10 11.35
N HIS A 35 -9.38 8.06 11.84
CA HIS A 35 -8.12 7.88 12.56
C HIS A 35 -8.10 8.72 13.85
N GLY A 36 -9.13 8.53 14.68
CA GLY A 36 -9.32 9.31 15.89
C GLY A 36 -9.56 10.80 15.60
N PRO A 37 -9.54 11.64 16.64
CA PRO A 37 -9.79 13.08 16.48
C PRO A 37 -8.59 13.84 15.90
N HIS A 38 -7.41 13.26 15.90
CA HIS A 38 -6.16 13.97 15.63
C HIS A 38 -5.53 13.69 14.24
N LEU A 39 -5.94 12.64 13.53
CA LEU A 39 -5.43 12.33 12.19
C LEU A 39 -6.50 12.44 11.12
N CYS A 40 -6.07 12.80 9.92
CA CYS A 40 -6.96 12.84 8.76
C CYS A 40 -7.38 11.42 8.33
N THR A 41 -8.54 11.31 7.68
CA THR A 41 -9.09 10.02 7.23
C THR A 41 -8.26 9.34 6.12
N GLY A 42 -7.38 10.08 5.46
CA GLY A 42 -6.48 9.57 4.43
C GLY A 42 -5.14 9.02 4.94
N THR A 43 -5.00 8.81 6.25
CA THR A 43 -3.75 8.37 6.89
C THR A 43 -3.18 7.11 6.22
N ASP A 44 -3.94 6.03 6.12
CA ASP A 44 -3.47 4.78 5.49
C ASP A 44 -3.00 4.98 4.05
N MET A 45 -3.74 5.80 3.28
CA MET A 45 -3.38 6.10 1.89
C MET A 45 -2.04 6.81 1.81
N LEU A 46 -1.84 7.81 2.65
CA LEU A 46 -0.61 8.59 2.72
C LEU A 46 0.57 7.69 3.10
N LEU A 47 0.41 6.87 4.13
CA LEU A 47 1.47 6.02 4.65
C LEU A 47 1.80 4.86 3.71
N ALA A 48 0.79 4.14 3.20
CA ALA A 48 1.02 3.05 2.23
C ALA A 48 1.73 3.56 0.97
N GLY A 49 1.29 4.71 0.44
CA GLY A 49 1.92 5.34 -0.72
C GLY A 49 3.37 5.75 -0.47
N ALA A 50 3.65 6.37 0.68
CA ALA A 50 4.98 6.79 1.07
C ALA A 50 5.94 5.61 1.27
N VAL A 51 5.48 4.55 1.96
CA VAL A 51 6.28 3.33 2.17
C VAL A 51 6.55 2.63 0.84
N ALA A 52 5.55 2.52 -0.04
CA ALA A 52 5.74 1.92 -1.37
C ALA A 52 6.78 2.68 -2.21
N LEU A 53 6.68 4.01 -2.23
CA LEU A 53 7.60 4.83 -3.02
C LEU A 53 9.03 4.80 -2.45
N GLU A 54 9.18 4.84 -1.13
CA GLU A 54 10.49 4.73 -0.50
C GLU A 54 11.10 3.34 -0.70
N THR A 55 10.28 2.28 -0.67
CA THR A 55 10.71 0.92 -1.01
C THR A 55 11.24 0.87 -2.44
N ALA A 56 10.52 1.44 -3.41
CA ALA A 56 10.97 1.50 -4.80
C ALA A 56 12.27 2.29 -4.97
N ARG A 57 12.46 3.39 -4.23
CA ARG A 57 13.73 4.16 -4.23
C ARG A 57 14.90 3.34 -3.70
N ARG A 58 14.71 2.61 -2.61
CA ARG A 58 15.75 1.73 -2.04
C ARG A 58 16.11 0.59 -2.97
N LEU A 59 15.11 -0.06 -3.58
CA LEU A 59 15.33 -1.08 -4.59
C LEU A 59 16.12 -0.52 -5.77
N ALA A 60 15.78 0.66 -6.27
CA ALA A 60 16.51 1.32 -7.36
C ALA A 60 17.97 1.63 -6.98
N ALA A 61 18.25 2.03 -5.73
CA ALA A 61 19.60 2.23 -5.24
C ALA A 61 20.42 0.93 -5.16
N MET A 62 19.75 -0.23 -5.06
CA MET A 62 20.35 -1.56 -5.09
C MET A 62 20.47 -2.12 -6.50
N GLY A 63 20.10 -1.37 -7.53
CA GLY A 63 20.13 -1.82 -8.93
C GLY A 63 18.88 -2.59 -9.37
N GLU A 64 17.89 -2.75 -8.49
CA GLU A 64 16.63 -3.43 -8.80
C GLU A 64 15.62 -2.47 -9.48
N ARG A 65 14.78 -3.03 -10.33
CA ARG A 65 13.71 -2.28 -10.99
C ARG A 65 12.40 -2.44 -10.22
N ALA A 66 11.80 -1.32 -9.85
CA ALA A 66 10.49 -1.28 -9.24
C ALA A 66 9.65 -0.13 -9.79
N LEU A 67 8.34 -0.30 -9.80
CA LEU A 67 7.35 0.70 -10.19
C LEU A 67 6.19 0.67 -9.20
N VAL A 68 5.65 1.82 -8.84
CA VAL A 68 4.56 1.96 -7.87
C VAL A 68 3.30 2.42 -8.59
N THR A 69 2.18 1.73 -8.39
CA THR A 69 0.86 2.16 -8.87
C THR A 69 0.29 3.28 -7.99
N PRO A 70 -0.75 4.00 -8.43
CA PRO A 70 -1.60 4.74 -7.49
C PRO A 70 -2.12 3.84 -6.38
N VAL A 71 -2.39 4.43 -5.22
CA VAL A 71 -2.90 3.70 -4.05
C VAL A 71 -4.31 3.16 -4.34
N VAL A 72 -4.57 1.90 -4.01
CA VAL A 72 -5.94 1.38 -3.86
C VAL A 72 -6.46 1.96 -2.54
N TRP A 73 -7.27 3.00 -2.66
CA TRP A 73 -7.58 3.94 -1.58
C TRP A 73 -8.66 3.48 -0.60
N THR A 74 -9.40 2.42 -0.89
CA THR A 74 -10.47 1.86 -0.06
C THR A 74 -10.29 0.37 0.15
N GLY A 75 -10.75 -0.14 1.29
CA GLY A 75 -10.57 -1.52 1.71
C GLY A 75 -11.68 -2.00 2.65
N LEU A 76 -11.33 -2.87 3.56
CA LEU A 76 -12.23 -3.55 4.51
C LEU A 76 -12.25 -2.81 5.85
N ALA A 77 -13.08 -1.78 5.98
CA ALA A 77 -13.13 -0.88 7.13
C ALA A 77 -14.50 -0.83 7.82
N GLU A 78 -15.30 -1.90 7.71
CA GLU A 78 -16.65 -1.97 8.28
C GLU A 78 -16.69 -1.67 9.79
N HIS A 79 -15.66 -2.11 10.52
CA HIS A 79 -15.50 -1.87 11.95
C HIS A 79 -15.33 -0.37 12.33
N HIS A 80 -15.07 0.50 11.36
CA HIS A 80 -14.95 1.95 11.54
C HIS A 80 -16.18 2.76 11.10
N MET A 81 -17.17 2.12 10.48
CA MET A 81 -18.33 2.84 9.89
C MET A 81 -19.15 3.64 10.91
N ALA A 82 -19.21 3.17 12.17
CA ALA A 82 -19.95 3.86 13.24
C ALA A 82 -19.38 5.24 13.59
N PHE A 83 -18.14 5.55 13.23
CA PHE A 83 -17.47 6.81 13.58
C PHE A 83 -17.59 7.91 12.50
N GLY A 84 -18.12 7.59 11.33
CA GLY A 84 -18.16 8.50 10.18
C GLY A 84 -16.82 8.67 9.47
N GLY A 85 -16.83 9.33 8.30
CA GLY A 85 -15.61 9.61 7.52
C GLY A 85 -14.93 8.39 6.88
N THR A 86 -15.55 7.22 6.95
CA THR A 86 -15.01 5.94 6.46
C THR A 86 -15.74 5.50 5.20
N VAL A 87 -15.00 4.93 4.24
CA VAL A 87 -15.54 4.26 3.06
C VAL A 87 -15.07 2.82 3.09
N THR A 88 -16.01 1.87 3.12
CA THR A 88 -15.70 0.44 3.18
C THR A 88 -16.18 -0.31 1.94
N LEU A 89 -15.49 -1.37 1.61
CA LEU A 89 -15.95 -2.40 0.66
C LEU A 89 -16.32 -3.66 1.42
N ASP A 90 -17.18 -4.49 0.84
CA ASP A 90 -17.27 -5.89 1.23
C ASP A 90 -16.08 -6.69 0.67
N ASN A 91 -15.86 -7.89 1.20
CA ASN A 91 -14.71 -8.71 0.79
C ASN A 91 -14.77 -9.07 -0.71
N ALA A 92 -15.93 -9.33 -1.27
CA ALA A 92 -16.07 -9.69 -2.69
C ALA A 92 -15.67 -8.52 -3.59
N SER A 93 -16.12 -7.31 -3.27
CA SER A 93 -15.77 -6.08 -3.97
C SER A 93 -14.28 -5.75 -3.85
N PHE A 94 -13.72 -5.91 -2.66
CA PHE A 94 -12.29 -5.70 -2.42
C PHE A 94 -11.42 -6.65 -3.25
N GLN A 95 -11.74 -7.96 -3.24
CA GLN A 95 -11.07 -8.95 -4.08
C GLN A 95 -11.22 -8.65 -5.57
N ALA A 96 -12.39 -8.17 -6.02
CA ALA A 96 -12.63 -7.80 -7.41
C ALA A 96 -11.76 -6.59 -7.84
N VAL A 97 -11.60 -5.59 -6.99
CA VAL A 97 -10.71 -4.44 -7.23
C VAL A 97 -9.26 -4.91 -7.39
N LEU A 98 -8.75 -5.72 -6.47
CA LEU A 98 -7.37 -6.24 -6.55
C LEU A 98 -7.17 -7.09 -7.81
N ARG A 99 -8.12 -7.93 -8.15
CA ARG A 99 -8.10 -8.73 -9.39
C ARG A 99 -8.07 -7.85 -10.64
N GLY A 100 -8.84 -6.78 -10.66
CA GLY A 100 -8.86 -5.81 -11.76
C GLY A 100 -7.50 -5.14 -11.95
N VAL A 101 -6.91 -4.64 -10.86
CA VAL A 101 -5.61 -3.95 -10.88
C VAL A 101 -4.48 -4.90 -11.28
N VAL A 102 -4.33 -6.02 -10.57
CA VAL A 102 -3.24 -6.98 -10.83
C VAL A 102 -3.42 -7.68 -12.17
N GLY A 103 -4.65 -8.03 -12.53
CA GLY A 103 -4.96 -8.64 -13.82
C GLY A 103 -4.63 -7.73 -15.00
N SER A 104 -4.88 -6.41 -14.87
CA SER A 104 -4.47 -5.43 -15.88
C SER A 104 -2.96 -5.35 -16.00
N ALA A 105 -2.24 -5.28 -14.88
CA ALA A 105 -0.79 -5.27 -14.86
C ALA A 105 -0.18 -6.54 -15.49
N ALA A 106 -0.73 -7.71 -15.19
CA ALA A 106 -0.31 -8.98 -15.78
C ALA A 106 -0.48 -9.01 -17.31
N ARG A 107 -1.56 -8.42 -17.82
CA ARG A 107 -1.79 -8.27 -19.28
C ARG A 107 -0.79 -7.33 -19.94
N HIS A 108 -0.25 -6.36 -19.20
CA HIS A 108 0.82 -5.47 -19.66
C HIS A 108 2.21 -6.09 -19.52
N GLY A 109 2.34 -7.31 -19.01
CA GLY A 109 3.59 -8.06 -18.96
C GLY A 109 4.26 -8.10 -17.60
N PHE A 110 3.74 -7.47 -16.56
CA PHE A 110 4.28 -7.59 -15.21
C PHE A 110 4.15 -9.02 -14.69
N ARG A 111 5.23 -9.55 -14.13
CA ARG A 111 5.33 -10.93 -13.62
C ARG A 111 5.65 -11.01 -12.13
N ARG A 112 6.00 -9.89 -11.53
CA ARG A 112 6.30 -9.76 -10.09
C ARG A 112 5.45 -8.63 -9.51
N VAL A 113 4.54 -8.95 -8.61
CA VAL A 113 3.64 -7.97 -7.98
C VAL A 113 3.71 -8.11 -6.46
N MET A 114 3.80 -6.98 -5.77
CA MET A 114 3.68 -6.87 -4.32
C MET A 114 2.44 -6.04 -3.98
N LEU A 115 1.47 -6.66 -3.31
CA LEU A 115 0.35 -5.97 -2.67
C LEU A 115 0.83 -5.47 -1.30
N LEU A 116 1.23 -4.21 -1.22
CA LEU A 116 1.77 -3.59 -0.01
C LEU A 116 0.63 -2.96 0.79
N ASN A 117 0.17 -3.65 1.81
CA ASN A 117 -0.95 -3.20 2.62
C ASN A 117 -0.53 -2.23 3.72
N GLY A 118 -1.31 -1.16 3.89
CA GLY A 118 -1.19 -0.16 4.93
C GLY A 118 -2.45 -0.01 5.80
N HIS A 119 -3.35 -1.02 5.84
CA HIS A 119 -4.56 -1.01 6.65
C HIS A 119 -4.77 -2.35 7.37
N GLY A 120 -4.99 -2.32 8.68
CA GLY A 120 -5.15 -3.53 9.50
C GLY A 120 -6.29 -4.43 9.04
N GLY A 121 -7.45 -3.85 8.68
CA GLY A 121 -8.63 -4.60 8.23
C GLY A 121 -8.43 -5.39 6.93
N ASN A 122 -7.45 -5.05 6.12
CA ASN A 122 -7.11 -5.76 4.89
C ASN A 122 -6.17 -6.96 5.10
N ALA A 123 -5.54 -7.09 6.28
CA ALA A 123 -4.36 -7.94 6.48
C ALA A 123 -4.57 -9.40 6.04
N GLU A 124 -5.66 -10.02 6.47
CA GLU A 124 -5.99 -11.40 6.12
C GLU A 124 -6.38 -11.53 4.63
N ALA A 125 -7.18 -10.60 4.13
CA ALA A 125 -7.68 -10.63 2.77
C ALA A 125 -6.57 -10.44 1.71
N ILE A 126 -5.52 -9.71 2.03
CA ILE A 126 -4.35 -9.51 1.15
C ILE A 126 -3.60 -10.81 0.91
N GLY A 127 -3.42 -11.64 1.94
CA GLY A 127 -2.76 -12.95 1.80
C GLY A 127 -3.55 -13.90 0.90
N VAL A 128 -4.87 -13.92 1.08
CA VAL A 128 -5.78 -14.69 0.21
C VAL A 128 -5.71 -14.19 -1.22
N ALA A 129 -5.83 -12.87 -1.44
CA ALA A 129 -5.73 -12.25 -2.76
C ALA A 129 -4.43 -12.61 -3.48
N ALA A 130 -3.30 -12.51 -2.78
CA ALA A 130 -1.98 -12.81 -3.37
C ALA A 130 -1.89 -14.26 -3.86
N THR A 131 -2.40 -15.21 -3.06
CA THR A 131 -2.42 -16.63 -3.41
C THR A 131 -3.32 -16.90 -4.62
N GLU A 132 -4.57 -16.42 -4.58
CA GLU A 132 -5.54 -16.62 -5.66
C GLU A 132 -5.06 -15.99 -6.98
N LEU A 133 -4.52 -14.77 -6.92
CA LEU A 133 -4.03 -14.06 -8.10
C LEU A 133 -2.77 -14.72 -8.69
N SER A 134 -1.87 -15.24 -7.84
CA SER A 134 -0.71 -15.99 -8.32
C SER A 134 -1.13 -17.22 -9.13
N VAL A 135 -2.08 -17.99 -8.62
CA VAL A 135 -2.60 -19.18 -9.30
C VAL A 135 -3.37 -18.82 -10.56
N ALA A 136 -4.31 -17.87 -10.47
CA ALA A 136 -5.20 -17.53 -11.57
C ALA A 136 -4.47 -16.87 -12.76
N LEU A 137 -3.41 -16.10 -12.50
CA LEU A 137 -2.69 -15.35 -13.52
C LEU A 137 -1.35 -15.99 -13.94
N GLY A 138 -0.88 -17.00 -13.23
CA GLY A 138 0.41 -17.65 -13.49
C GLY A 138 1.62 -16.72 -13.31
N ILE A 139 1.54 -15.77 -12.36
CA ILE A 139 2.59 -14.80 -12.04
C ILE A 139 2.93 -14.83 -10.55
N ARG A 140 4.03 -14.21 -10.15
CA ARG A 140 4.40 -14.09 -8.74
C ARG A 140 3.68 -12.89 -8.10
N VAL A 141 2.72 -13.17 -7.22
CA VAL A 141 2.06 -12.14 -6.41
C VAL A 141 2.37 -12.43 -4.94
N ALA A 142 2.95 -11.47 -4.25
CA ALA A 142 3.11 -11.47 -2.81
C ALA A 142 2.20 -10.42 -2.19
N GLY A 143 1.82 -10.60 -0.93
CA GLY A 143 1.03 -9.64 -0.19
C GLY A 143 1.46 -9.58 1.26
N GLY A 144 1.45 -8.39 1.85
CA GLY A 144 1.77 -8.23 3.26
C GLY A 144 1.52 -6.82 3.75
N THR A 145 1.26 -6.73 5.07
CA THR A 145 1.11 -5.47 5.78
C THR A 145 2.49 -4.97 6.19
N TYR A 146 2.86 -3.74 5.83
CA TYR A 146 4.25 -3.29 5.90
C TYR A 146 4.86 -3.38 7.32
N TRP A 147 4.08 -3.12 8.36
CA TRP A 147 4.58 -3.22 9.74
C TRP A 147 4.69 -4.65 10.28
N HIS A 148 3.95 -5.60 9.70
CA HIS A 148 4.11 -7.03 10.03
C HIS A 148 5.33 -7.65 9.34
N MET A 149 5.86 -7.00 8.30
CA MET A 149 7.00 -7.51 7.54
C MET A 149 8.35 -7.20 8.21
N ALA A 150 8.40 -6.18 9.09
CA ALA A 150 9.63 -5.77 9.77
C ALA A 150 9.33 -5.23 11.20
N PRO A 151 8.69 -6.01 12.07
CA PRO A 151 8.30 -5.56 13.40
C PRO A 151 9.50 -5.16 14.25
N GLU A 152 10.62 -5.86 14.11
CA GLU A 152 11.88 -5.58 14.82
C GLU A 152 12.54 -4.24 14.41
N ALA A 153 12.24 -3.73 13.22
CA ALA A 153 12.71 -2.43 12.77
C ALA A 153 11.83 -1.28 13.30
N ILE A 154 10.56 -1.55 13.58
CA ILE A 154 9.60 -0.57 14.04
C ILE A 154 9.62 -0.44 15.57
N ALA A 155 9.65 -1.55 16.30
CA ALA A 155 9.56 -1.57 17.75
C ALA A 155 10.54 -0.63 18.47
N PRO A 156 11.82 -0.52 18.09
CA PRO A 156 12.76 0.40 18.75
C PRO A 156 12.47 1.89 18.52
N LEU A 157 11.59 2.23 17.56
CA LEU A 157 11.23 3.61 17.25
C LEU A 157 10.02 4.09 18.06
N LEU A 158 9.32 3.18 18.74
CA LEU A 158 8.14 3.49 19.52
C LEU A 158 8.50 3.75 20.98
N GLU A 159 7.90 4.78 21.57
CA GLU A 159 8.18 5.18 22.95
C GLU A 159 7.12 4.67 23.94
N ARG A 160 5.89 4.51 23.49
CA ARG A 160 4.73 4.22 24.33
C ARG A 160 3.95 2.98 23.95
N GLN A 161 4.10 2.49 22.72
CA GLN A 161 3.35 1.37 22.19
C GLN A 161 4.28 0.22 21.79
N ALA A 162 3.83 -1.02 21.99
CA ALA A 162 4.63 -2.21 21.68
C ALA A 162 4.68 -2.52 20.17
N GLY A 163 3.87 -1.86 19.34
CA GLY A 163 3.79 -2.08 17.91
C GLY A 163 2.89 -1.05 17.24
N LEU A 164 2.83 -1.08 15.93
CA LEU A 164 1.96 -0.21 15.15
C LEU A 164 0.50 -0.68 15.33
N MET A 165 -0.36 0.26 15.66
CA MET A 165 -1.79 0.08 15.89
C MET A 165 -2.58 1.15 15.12
N HIS A 166 -3.89 1.24 15.35
CA HIS A 166 -4.74 2.25 14.73
C HIS A 166 -4.61 3.61 15.41
N ALA A 167 -4.52 4.69 14.63
CA ALA A 167 -4.37 6.09 15.07
C ALA A 167 -3.23 6.26 16.11
N CYS A 168 -2.14 5.55 15.89
CA CYS A 168 -1.09 5.35 16.87
C CYS A 168 0.05 6.37 16.76
N GLU A 169 0.98 6.27 17.72
CA GLU A 169 2.21 7.07 17.77
C GLU A 169 3.03 7.02 16.47
N ALA A 170 3.20 5.82 15.89
CA ALA A 170 3.93 5.67 14.63
C ALA A 170 3.23 6.38 13.47
N GLU A 171 1.93 6.16 13.31
CA GLU A 171 1.14 6.80 12.25
C GLU A 171 1.13 8.33 12.42
N THR A 172 0.91 8.80 13.65
CA THR A 172 0.96 10.24 13.96
C THR A 172 2.30 10.85 13.56
N SER A 173 3.41 10.21 13.93
CA SER A 173 4.76 10.68 13.62
C SER A 173 5.02 10.70 12.11
N MET A 174 4.59 9.64 11.40
CA MET A 174 4.75 9.55 9.94
C MET A 174 3.89 10.58 9.21
N VAL A 175 2.61 10.74 9.59
CA VAL A 175 1.73 11.77 9.01
C VAL A 175 2.32 13.16 9.25
N TRP A 176 2.75 13.44 10.48
CA TRP A 176 3.38 14.73 10.81
C TRP A 176 4.58 15.03 9.91
N ARG A 177 5.41 14.03 9.63
CA ARG A 177 6.58 14.18 8.75
C ARG A 177 6.22 14.38 7.29
N LEU A 178 5.15 13.73 6.81
CA LEU A 178 4.79 13.67 5.39
C LEU A 178 3.78 14.77 4.99
N MET A 179 2.85 15.09 5.89
CA MET A 179 1.74 16.01 5.68
C MET A 179 1.30 16.59 7.03
N ALA A 180 2.04 17.57 7.53
CA ALA A 180 1.81 18.13 8.88
C ALA A 180 0.39 18.65 9.09
N GLU A 181 -0.24 19.19 8.05
CA GLU A 181 -1.65 19.62 8.06
C GLU A 181 -2.66 18.47 8.20
N GLY A 182 -2.23 17.22 8.08
CA GLY A 182 -3.04 16.02 8.36
C GLY A 182 -3.19 15.69 9.83
N VAL A 183 -2.41 16.34 10.69
CA VAL A 183 -2.45 16.17 12.15
C VAL A 183 -3.18 17.34 12.80
N ARG A 184 -4.05 17.03 13.76
CA ARG A 184 -4.73 18.00 14.65
C ARG A 184 -4.15 17.83 16.05
N PRO A 185 -3.32 18.74 16.53
CA PRO A 185 -2.61 18.57 17.81
C PRO A 185 -3.50 18.75 19.05
N ASP A 186 -4.73 19.29 18.90
CA ASP A 186 -5.65 19.62 20.00
C ASP A 186 -6.93 18.81 19.94
#